data_0c38562674d849c04280d07ce0dc7edd
#
_entry.id   0c38562674d849c04280d07ce0dc7edd
#
_cell.length_a   1.000
_cell.length_b   1.000
_cell.length_c   1.000
_cell.angle_alpha   90.00
_cell.angle_beta   90.00
_cell.angle_gamma   90.00
#
_symmetry.space_group_name_H-M   'P 1'
#
loop_
_entity.id
_entity.type
_entity.pdbx_description
1 polymer ?
#
loop_
_entity_poly.entity_id
_entity_poly.type
_entity_poly.pdbx_seq_one_letter_code
_entity_poly.pdbx_strand_id
1 'polypeptide(L)'
;MCRNAQASTNLYCPNCGHQSLTQYEVNRPVADFFCSICRDDFELKSSSRGFGRKMANGAYSTKMQRLASDTSPNLVLLRYDLSRRQVRDLTCVPRRFFVHSIIEARKPLAETARRRGWIGSNILLHLVPKVGRIDLVRNGEIMDKRAVLEKWRQTAFLEKNTGTARGWLVDVMICIESLEKETFSLNDLYECEDRLKRLYPGNQHVRAKIRQQLQVLRDNGYLVFLGNGEYRKSIQPIN
;
A
#
# COMPACT_ATOMS: atom_id res chain seq x y z
N MET A 1 -9.87 24.08 7.79
CA MET A 1 -10.26 23.40 9.02
C MET A 1 -11.43 22.40 8.86
N CYS A 2 -12.41 22.60 7.97
CA CYS A 2 -13.57 21.68 7.83
C CYS A 2 -13.30 20.32 7.17
N ARG A 3 -12.15 20.06 6.55
CA ARG A 3 -11.89 18.86 5.73
C ARG A 3 -11.60 17.61 6.56
N ASN A 4 -10.95 17.76 7.71
CA ASN A 4 -10.58 16.63 8.57
C ASN A 4 -11.76 16.18 9.47
N ALA A 5 -12.61 17.10 9.90
CA ALA A 5 -13.72 16.80 10.80
C ALA A 5 -14.81 15.93 10.13
N GLN A 6 -15.13 16.16 8.85
CA GLN A 6 -16.12 15.34 8.13
C GLN A 6 -15.61 13.94 7.78
N ALA A 7 -14.27 13.77 7.59
CA ALA A 7 -13.67 12.45 7.36
C ALA A 7 -13.65 11.60 8.65
N SER A 8 -13.51 12.24 9.83
CA SER A 8 -13.42 11.52 11.10
C SER A 8 -14.74 10.96 11.61
N THR A 9 -15.85 11.66 11.35
CA THR A 9 -17.17 11.29 11.91
C THR A 9 -17.86 10.13 11.19
N ASN A 10 -17.45 9.81 9.95
CA ASN A 10 -18.10 8.80 9.12
C ASN A 10 -17.16 7.71 8.59
N LEU A 11 -15.87 7.73 8.94
CA LEU A 11 -14.92 6.73 8.48
C LEU A 11 -14.80 5.60 9.50
N TYR A 12 -15.38 4.45 9.18
CA TYR A 12 -15.16 3.24 9.96
C TYR A 12 -13.76 2.66 9.73
N CYS A 13 -13.25 1.86 10.66
CA CYS A 13 -11.98 1.19 10.52
C CYS A 13 -12.06 0.08 9.47
N PRO A 14 -11.27 0.14 8.37
CA PRO A 14 -11.31 -0.89 7.32
C PRO A 14 -10.70 -2.23 7.76
N ASN A 15 -9.96 -2.26 8.89
CA ASN A 15 -9.40 -3.47 9.46
C ASN A 15 -10.44 -4.22 10.32
N CYS A 16 -10.94 -3.60 11.39
CA CYS A 16 -11.80 -4.28 12.37
C CYS A 16 -13.30 -3.94 12.25
N GLY A 17 -13.66 -2.98 11.40
CA GLY A 17 -15.04 -2.55 11.21
C GLY A 17 -15.59 -1.63 12.30
N HIS A 18 -14.76 -1.17 13.26
CA HIS A 18 -15.19 -0.21 14.28
C HIS A 18 -15.78 1.05 13.63
N GLN A 19 -16.89 1.55 14.17
CA GLN A 19 -17.74 2.54 13.51
C GLN A 19 -17.08 3.89 13.24
N SER A 20 -16.04 4.27 14.00
CA SER A 20 -15.35 5.56 13.83
C SER A 20 -13.86 5.46 14.11
N LEU A 21 -13.08 6.28 13.40
CA LEU A 21 -11.69 6.54 13.73
C LEU A 21 -11.61 7.78 14.63
N THR A 22 -10.71 7.72 15.62
CA THR A 22 -10.43 8.85 16.51
C THR A 22 -9.33 9.71 15.88
N GLN A 23 -9.55 11.02 15.85
CA GLN A 23 -8.54 11.96 15.37
C GLN A 23 -7.48 12.20 16.46
N TYR A 24 -6.21 12.21 16.05
CA TYR A 24 -5.13 12.67 16.89
C TYR A 24 -5.14 14.20 17.05
N GLU A 25 -4.46 14.70 18.07
CA GLU A 25 -4.20 16.13 18.22
C GLU A 25 -3.52 16.70 16.98
N VAL A 26 -3.86 17.94 16.65
CA VAL A 26 -3.29 18.65 15.50
C VAL A 26 -1.76 18.73 15.64
N ASN A 27 -1.05 18.44 14.55
CA ASN A 27 0.42 18.41 14.47
C ASN A 27 1.10 17.19 15.12
N ARG A 28 0.37 16.15 15.53
CA ARG A 28 1.03 14.90 15.86
C ARG A 28 1.79 14.37 14.62
N PRO A 29 3.08 14.03 14.75
CA PRO A 29 3.83 13.50 13.63
C PRO A 29 3.24 12.16 13.16
N VAL A 30 3.02 12.02 11.83
CA VAL A 30 2.90 10.77 11.08
C VAL A 30 1.52 10.14 10.97
N ALA A 31 0.61 10.27 11.94
CA ALA A 31 -0.75 9.74 11.82
C ALA A 31 -1.77 10.84 12.14
N ASP A 32 -2.86 10.86 11.38
CA ASP A 32 -3.96 11.81 11.58
C ASP A 32 -5.09 11.18 12.41
N PHE A 33 -5.26 9.85 12.29
CA PHE A 33 -6.32 9.09 12.96
C PHE A 33 -5.80 7.76 13.48
N PHE A 34 -6.51 7.21 14.45
CA PHE A 34 -6.29 5.86 14.95
C PHE A 34 -7.62 5.15 15.25
N CYS A 35 -7.60 3.83 15.24
CA CYS A 35 -8.71 3.02 15.70
C CYS A 35 -8.55 2.70 17.19
N SER A 36 -9.53 3.05 18.02
CA SER A 36 -9.48 2.76 19.47
C SER A 36 -9.55 1.27 19.79
N ILE A 37 -10.03 0.44 18.87
CA ILE A 37 -10.19 -1.01 19.05
C ILE A 37 -8.95 -1.78 18.60
N CYS A 38 -8.59 -1.70 17.30
CA CYS A 38 -7.46 -2.49 16.76
C CYS A 38 -6.11 -1.76 16.80
N ARG A 39 -6.10 -0.49 17.24
CA ARG A 39 -4.91 0.36 17.40
C ARG A 39 -4.17 0.70 16.09
N ASP A 40 -4.78 0.42 14.95
CA ASP A 40 -4.22 0.84 13.66
C ASP A 40 -4.20 2.36 13.52
N ASP A 41 -3.07 2.86 13.01
CA ASP A 41 -2.85 4.27 12.69
C ASP A 41 -3.14 4.53 11.20
N PHE A 42 -3.65 5.73 10.89
CA PHE A 42 -4.01 6.15 9.54
C PHE A 42 -3.47 7.56 9.25
N GLU A 43 -2.72 7.68 8.15
CA GLU A 43 -2.25 8.96 7.58
C GLU A 43 -3.20 9.37 6.44
N LEU A 44 -3.81 10.55 6.51
CA LEU A 44 -4.73 11.07 5.50
C LEU A 44 -3.98 11.98 4.53
N LYS A 45 -4.12 11.68 3.24
CA LYS A 45 -3.74 12.60 2.16
C LYS A 45 -4.99 12.97 1.36
N SER A 46 -5.20 14.25 1.15
CA SER A 46 -6.37 14.74 0.44
C SER A 46 -5.99 15.59 -0.78
N SER A 47 -6.75 15.44 -1.87
CA SER A 47 -6.55 16.16 -3.12
C SER A 47 -7.87 16.35 -3.87
N SER A 48 -8.11 17.52 -4.43
CA SER A 48 -9.22 17.76 -5.36
C SER A 48 -8.93 17.23 -6.77
N ARG A 49 -7.64 17.16 -7.15
CA ARG A 49 -7.20 16.68 -8.48
C ARG A 49 -6.99 15.16 -8.54
N GLY A 50 -7.04 14.47 -7.37
CA GLY A 50 -6.68 13.06 -7.26
C GLY A 50 -5.19 12.83 -7.07
N PHE A 51 -4.77 11.57 -7.19
CA PHE A 51 -3.39 11.14 -6.96
C PHE A 51 -2.84 10.51 -8.24
N GLY A 52 -1.65 10.96 -8.64
CA GLY A 52 -0.94 10.41 -9.79
C GLY A 52 -0.14 9.15 -9.46
N ARG A 53 0.78 8.79 -10.34
CA ARG A 53 1.66 7.61 -10.15
C ARG A 53 2.53 7.68 -8.90
N LYS A 54 2.91 8.90 -8.49
CA LYS A 54 3.75 9.18 -7.31
C LYS A 54 3.06 10.21 -6.43
N MET A 55 3.23 10.07 -5.13
CA MET A 55 2.72 11.00 -4.13
C MET A 55 3.86 11.44 -3.22
N ALA A 56 4.05 12.77 -3.10
CA ALA A 56 5.03 13.32 -2.16
C ALA A 56 4.64 13.01 -0.71
N ASN A 57 5.64 12.61 0.07
CA ASN A 57 5.49 12.33 1.50
C ASN A 57 6.60 13.05 2.30
N GLY A 58 6.67 12.81 3.61
CA GLY A 58 7.62 13.40 4.55
C GLY A 58 9.08 13.04 4.29
N ALA A 59 9.94 13.23 5.31
CA ALA A 59 11.36 12.93 5.22
C ALA A 59 11.63 11.47 4.87
N TYR A 60 12.57 11.23 3.94
CA TYR A 60 12.93 9.89 3.50
C TYR A 60 13.50 9.03 4.64
N SER A 61 14.42 9.60 5.46
CA SER A 61 15.01 8.90 6.59
C SER A 61 13.96 8.45 7.60
N THR A 62 13.02 9.32 7.97
CA THR A 62 11.91 8.96 8.87
C THR A 62 11.04 7.84 8.29
N LYS A 63 10.77 7.89 6.97
CA LYS A 63 9.99 6.83 6.31
C LYS A 63 10.71 5.49 6.34
N MET A 64 12.03 5.48 6.09
CA MET A 64 12.85 4.26 6.16
C MET A 64 12.91 3.67 7.59
N GLN A 65 13.11 4.52 8.59
CA GLN A 65 13.09 4.08 10.00
C GLN A 65 11.77 3.41 10.38
N ARG A 66 10.63 3.99 9.93
CA ARG A 66 9.30 3.43 10.20
C ARG A 66 9.03 2.12 9.48
N LEU A 67 9.56 1.95 8.28
CA LEU A 67 9.51 0.66 7.58
C LEU A 67 10.32 -0.39 8.33
N ALA A 68 11.50 -0.02 8.82
CA ALA A 68 12.36 -0.93 9.58
C ALA A 68 11.76 -1.35 10.92
N SER A 69 11.07 -0.44 11.62
CA SER A 69 10.41 -0.69 12.91
C SER A 69 8.96 -1.17 12.80
N ASP A 70 8.44 -1.35 11.57
CA ASP A 70 7.05 -1.73 11.28
C ASP A 70 5.98 -0.82 11.91
N THR A 71 6.31 0.48 12.06
CA THR A 71 5.44 1.50 12.66
C THR A 71 4.85 2.48 11.65
N SER A 72 4.87 2.15 10.35
CA SER A 72 4.21 2.96 9.33
C SER A 72 2.70 2.95 9.52
N PRO A 73 2.00 4.10 9.41
CA PRO A 73 0.54 4.12 9.39
C PRO A 73 0.00 3.55 8.08
N ASN A 74 -1.26 3.12 8.10
CA ASN A 74 -2.03 2.89 6.89
C ASN A 74 -2.25 4.23 6.17
N LEU A 75 -2.29 4.24 4.85
CA LEU A 75 -2.47 5.45 4.07
C LEU A 75 -3.91 5.56 3.57
N VAL A 76 -4.55 6.69 3.84
CA VAL A 76 -5.89 7.02 3.34
C VAL A 76 -5.76 8.12 2.30
N LEU A 77 -6.23 7.85 1.08
CA LEU A 77 -6.24 8.76 -0.05
C LEU A 77 -7.66 9.26 -0.27
N LEU A 78 -7.89 10.54 -0.02
CA LEU A 78 -9.16 11.20 -0.19
C LEU A 78 -9.16 12.09 -1.43
N ARG A 79 -9.97 11.75 -2.44
CA ARG A 79 -10.30 12.66 -3.53
C ARG A 79 -11.68 13.28 -3.30
N TYR A 80 -11.77 14.60 -3.39
CA TYR A 80 -13.01 15.35 -3.15
C TYR A 80 -13.31 16.33 -4.27
N ASP A 81 -14.58 16.63 -4.45
CA ASP A 81 -15.10 17.67 -5.33
C ASP A 81 -15.40 18.92 -4.49
N LEU A 82 -14.66 20.01 -4.77
CA LEU A 82 -14.82 21.28 -4.06
C LEU A 82 -16.16 21.96 -4.35
N SER A 83 -16.63 21.88 -5.59
CA SER A 83 -17.86 22.55 -6.04
C SER A 83 -19.09 21.92 -5.41
N ARG A 84 -19.09 20.56 -5.37
CA ARG A 84 -20.19 19.78 -4.81
C ARG A 84 -20.02 19.47 -3.31
N ARG A 85 -18.87 19.80 -2.72
CA ARG A 85 -18.51 19.47 -1.32
C ARG A 85 -18.66 17.97 -1.01
N GLN A 86 -18.34 17.11 -1.97
CA GLN A 86 -18.57 15.67 -1.87
C GLN A 86 -17.25 14.89 -1.95
N VAL A 87 -17.20 13.76 -1.25
CA VAL A 87 -16.13 12.77 -1.43
C VAL A 87 -16.36 12.06 -2.76
N ARG A 88 -15.35 12.06 -3.62
CA ARG A 88 -15.35 11.31 -4.89
C ARG A 88 -14.79 9.90 -4.70
N ASP A 89 -13.60 9.82 -4.12
CA ASP A 89 -12.98 8.54 -3.84
C ASP A 89 -12.32 8.58 -2.46
N LEU A 90 -12.37 7.46 -1.77
CA LEU A 90 -11.68 7.22 -0.52
C LEU A 90 -11.07 5.82 -0.59
N THR A 91 -9.75 5.77 -0.76
CA THR A 91 -8.99 4.52 -0.90
C THR A 91 -8.05 4.37 0.28
N CYS A 92 -8.05 3.22 0.93
CA CYS A 92 -7.09 2.87 1.96
C CYS A 92 -6.02 1.92 1.41
N VAL A 93 -4.75 2.22 1.70
CA VAL A 93 -3.61 1.34 1.41
C VAL A 93 -3.06 0.84 2.76
N PRO A 94 -3.21 -0.46 3.07
CA PRO A 94 -2.68 -1.04 4.30
C PRO A 94 -1.16 -0.90 4.41
N ARG A 95 -0.67 -0.61 5.61
CA ARG A 95 0.77 -0.41 5.89
C ARG A 95 1.66 -1.57 5.44
N ARG A 96 1.13 -2.79 5.42
CA ARG A 96 1.82 -4.01 5.00
C ARG A 96 2.28 -4.00 3.54
N PHE A 97 1.73 -3.10 2.70
CA PHE A 97 2.20 -2.89 1.33
C PHE A 97 3.35 -1.90 1.22
N PHE A 98 3.67 -1.14 2.29
CA PHE A 98 4.81 -0.25 2.25
C PHE A 98 6.09 -1.03 2.50
N VAL A 99 6.84 -1.24 1.43
CA VAL A 99 8.15 -1.86 1.39
C VAL A 99 9.15 -0.91 0.76
N HIS A 100 10.43 -1.20 0.88
CA HIS A 100 11.50 -0.32 0.43
C HIS A 100 11.34 0.10 -1.05
N SER A 101 10.99 -0.82 -1.93
CA SER A 101 10.83 -0.60 -3.37
C SER A 101 9.71 0.37 -3.76
N ILE A 102 8.73 0.58 -2.87
CA ILE A 102 7.60 1.52 -3.08
C ILE A 102 7.96 2.94 -2.63
N ILE A 103 9.06 3.13 -1.91
CA ILE A 103 9.49 4.44 -1.41
C ILE A 103 10.70 4.93 -2.20
N GLU A 104 10.55 6.10 -2.82
CA GLU A 104 11.61 6.75 -3.60
C GLU A 104 12.14 7.97 -2.84
N ALA A 105 13.47 8.08 -2.72
CA ALA A 105 14.09 9.30 -2.24
C ALA A 105 13.95 10.40 -3.29
N ARG A 106 13.55 11.60 -2.88
CA ARG A 106 13.54 12.78 -3.73
C ARG A 106 14.94 13.38 -3.81
N LYS A 107 15.20 14.22 -4.81
CA LYS A 107 16.42 15.02 -4.85
C LYS A 107 16.47 15.92 -3.59
N PRO A 108 17.66 16.08 -2.98
CA PRO A 108 17.83 17.03 -1.88
C PRO A 108 17.37 18.44 -2.28
N LEU A 109 16.86 19.19 -1.32
CA LEU A 109 16.56 20.60 -1.55
C LEU A 109 17.84 21.36 -1.87
N ALA A 110 17.74 22.33 -2.80
CA ALA A 110 18.85 23.15 -3.26
C ALA A 110 19.49 23.94 -2.09
N GLU A 111 20.76 24.33 -2.27
CA GLU A 111 21.52 25.10 -1.29
C GLU A 111 20.85 26.44 -0.91
N THR A 112 20.07 27.02 -1.83
CA THR A 112 19.30 28.26 -1.62
C THR A 112 18.03 28.08 -0.79
N ALA A 113 17.62 26.83 -0.54
CA ALA A 113 16.38 26.56 0.19
C ALA A 113 16.59 26.71 1.72
N ARG A 114 15.57 27.21 2.42
CA ARG A 114 15.59 27.29 3.91
C ARG A 114 15.96 25.98 4.60
N ARG A 115 15.60 24.84 4.01
CA ARG A 115 15.92 23.47 4.49
C ARG A 115 16.84 22.76 3.50
N ARG A 116 17.96 23.42 3.16
CA ARG A 116 18.98 22.86 2.23
C ARG A 116 19.36 21.44 2.63
N GLY A 117 19.61 20.60 1.65
CA GLY A 117 20.00 19.19 1.86
C GLY A 117 18.89 18.28 2.40
N TRP A 118 17.71 18.80 2.75
CA TRP A 118 16.59 17.96 3.19
C TRP A 118 16.09 17.07 2.05
N ILE A 119 15.97 15.77 2.34
CA ILE A 119 15.50 14.76 1.39
C ILE A 119 14.09 14.32 1.77
N GLY A 120 13.14 14.64 0.91
CA GLY A 120 11.77 14.12 1.01
C GLY A 120 11.64 12.73 0.40
N SER A 121 10.49 12.11 0.56
CA SER A 121 10.16 10.85 -0.11
C SER A 121 8.98 10.99 -1.05
N ASN A 122 8.88 10.08 -2.01
CA ASN A 122 7.67 9.79 -2.76
C ASN A 122 7.19 8.37 -2.43
N ILE A 123 5.89 8.22 -2.31
CA ILE A 123 5.25 6.89 -2.37
C ILE A 123 4.91 6.63 -3.83
N LEU A 124 5.42 5.52 -4.37
CA LEU A 124 5.18 5.07 -5.74
C LEU A 124 3.83 4.34 -5.81
N LEU A 125 2.73 5.10 -5.84
CA LEU A 125 1.38 4.55 -5.79
C LEU A 125 1.11 3.54 -6.91
N HIS A 126 1.70 3.74 -8.09
CA HIS A 126 1.54 2.83 -9.22
C HIS A 126 2.14 1.43 -8.99
N LEU A 127 3.06 1.29 -8.03
CA LEU A 127 3.63 0.00 -7.64
C LEU A 127 2.84 -0.70 -6.53
N VAL A 128 1.91 -0.02 -5.86
CA VAL A 128 1.05 -0.69 -4.88
C VAL A 128 0.16 -1.69 -5.61
N PRO A 129 0.23 -3.01 -5.28
CA PRO A 129 -0.62 -4.02 -5.90
C PRO A 129 -2.10 -3.66 -5.81
N LYS A 130 -2.89 -4.03 -6.83
CA LYS A 130 -4.33 -3.70 -6.89
C LYS A 130 -5.09 -4.16 -5.65
N VAL A 131 -4.76 -5.35 -5.15
CA VAL A 131 -5.33 -5.89 -3.91
C VAL A 131 -5.00 -5.04 -2.67
N GLY A 132 -3.93 -4.27 -2.71
CA GLY A 132 -3.52 -3.32 -1.66
C GLY A 132 -4.22 -1.95 -1.76
N ARG A 133 -5.11 -1.74 -2.72
CA ARG A 133 -5.90 -0.52 -2.86
C ARG A 133 -7.35 -0.82 -2.54
N ILE A 134 -7.75 -0.51 -1.34
CA ILE A 134 -9.08 -0.85 -0.81
C ILE A 134 -9.93 0.40 -0.83
N ASP A 135 -10.87 0.45 -1.77
CA ASP A 135 -11.81 1.58 -1.88
C ASP A 135 -12.91 1.44 -0.83
N LEU A 136 -13.13 2.52 -0.09
CA LEU A 136 -14.26 2.71 0.81
C LEU A 136 -15.35 3.55 0.15
N VAL A 137 -14.94 4.47 -0.74
CA VAL A 137 -15.83 5.24 -1.62
C VAL A 137 -15.20 5.24 -3.02
N ARG A 138 -15.99 4.97 -4.05
CA ARG A 138 -15.56 5.00 -5.46
C ARG A 138 -16.60 5.80 -6.27
N ASN A 139 -16.16 6.83 -6.99
CA ASN A 139 -17.02 7.71 -7.79
C ASN A 139 -18.22 8.31 -7.02
N GLY A 140 -18.07 8.53 -5.70
CA GLY A 140 -19.13 9.03 -4.83
C GLY A 140 -20.00 7.94 -4.21
N GLU A 141 -19.86 6.68 -4.60
CA GLU A 141 -20.59 5.54 -4.06
C GLU A 141 -19.84 4.89 -2.90
N ILE A 142 -20.54 4.65 -1.80
CA ILE A 142 -19.98 3.97 -0.62
C ILE A 142 -19.94 2.47 -0.90
N MET A 143 -18.75 1.88 -0.76
CA MET A 143 -18.55 0.46 -0.94
C MET A 143 -19.16 -0.35 0.21
N ASP A 144 -19.63 -1.55 -0.09
CA ASP A 144 -20.16 -2.45 0.94
C ASP A 144 -19.10 -2.73 2.02
N LYS A 145 -19.47 -2.53 3.27
CA LYS A 145 -18.56 -2.64 4.41
C LYS A 145 -17.98 -4.05 4.55
N ARG A 146 -18.78 -5.10 4.28
CA ARG A 146 -18.33 -6.49 4.39
C ARG A 146 -17.29 -6.79 3.33
N ALA A 147 -17.51 -6.32 2.10
CA ALA A 147 -16.55 -6.45 0.99
C ALA A 147 -15.23 -5.72 1.29
N VAL A 148 -15.28 -4.52 1.90
CA VAL A 148 -14.07 -3.79 2.32
C VAL A 148 -13.29 -4.57 3.39
N LEU A 149 -13.96 -5.07 4.42
CA LEU A 149 -13.33 -5.86 5.48
C LEU A 149 -12.74 -7.16 4.95
N GLU A 150 -13.42 -7.80 4.00
CA GLU A 150 -12.90 -9.02 3.36
C GLU A 150 -11.64 -8.74 2.55
N LYS A 151 -11.63 -7.69 1.72
CA LYS A 151 -10.42 -7.26 1.00
C LYS A 151 -9.25 -6.96 1.95
N TRP A 152 -9.54 -6.37 3.11
CA TRP A 152 -8.50 -6.14 4.10
C TRP A 152 -7.90 -7.45 4.62
N ARG A 153 -8.75 -8.43 4.97
CA ARG A 153 -8.32 -9.74 5.50
C ARG A 153 -7.52 -10.55 4.49
N GLN A 154 -7.89 -10.50 3.21
CA GLN A 154 -7.24 -11.26 2.13
C GLN A 154 -5.73 -11.05 2.05
N THR A 155 -5.23 -9.92 2.52
CA THR A 155 -3.80 -9.59 2.50
C THR A 155 -3.16 -9.54 3.90
N ALA A 156 -3.91 -9.91 4.95
CA ALA A 156 -3.42 -9.89 6.33
C ALA A 156 -2.20 -10.81 6.57
N PHE A 157 -2.05 -11.87 5.75
CA PHE A 157 -0.90 -12.76 5.82
C PHE A 157 0.45 -12.06 5.62
N LEU A 158 0.47 -10.90 4.94
CA LEU A 158 1.68 -10.10 4.76
C LEU A 158 2.20 -9.56 6.11
N GLU A 159 1.36 -9.40 7.13
CA GLU A 159 1.74 -8.92 8.46
C GLU A 159 2.51 -9.97 9.27
N LYS A 160 2.37 -11.27 8.91
CA LYS A 160 3.15 -12.35 9.51
C LYS A 160 4.63 -12.27 9.13
N ASN A 161 4.97 -11.47 8.13
CA ASN A 161 6.32 -11.24 7.65
C ASN A 161 6.74 -9.79 7.92
N THR A 162 7.99 -9.57 8.27
CA THR A 162 8.54 -8.23 8.53
C THR A 162 9.76 -7.96 7.67
N GLY A 163 10.13 -6.69 7.53
CA GLY A 163 11.36 -6.27 6.86
C GLY A 163 11.53 -6.88 5.47
N THR A 164 12.68 -7.48 5.21
CA THR A 164 13.05 -8.05 3.92
C THR A 164 12.14 -9.20 3.47
N ALA A 165 11.62 -10.01 4.42
CA ALA A 165 10.74 -11.13 4.06
C ALA A 165 9.41 -10.63 3.46
N ARG A 166 8.80 -9.60 4.06
CA ARG A 166 7.62 -8.93 3.51
C ARG A 166 7.94 -8.21 2.20
N GLY A 167 9.12 -7.58 2.13
CA GLY A 167 9.61 -6.96 0.90
C GLY A 167 9.58 -7.91 -0.29
N TRP A 168 10.13 -9.10 -0.15
CA TRP A 168 10.12 -10.12 -1.19
C TRP A 168 8.72 -10.51 -1.65
N LEU A 169 7.76 -10.71 -0.71
CA LEU A 169 6.38 -11.03 -1.05
C LEU A 169 5.73 -9.93 -1.88
N VAL A 170 5.82 -8.69 -1.41
CA VAL A 170 5.20 -7.55 -2.10
C VAL A 170 5.88 -7.30 -3.46
N ASP A 171 7.21 -7.41 -3.55
CA ASP A 171 7.92 -7.23 -4.82
C ASP A 171 7.59 -8.31 -5.86
N VAL A 172 7.40 -9.56 -5.43
CA VAL A 172 6.91 -10.63 -6.31
C VAL A 172 5.45 -10.35 -6.72
N MET A 173 4.58 -9.85 -5.83
CA MET A 173 3.23 -9.43 -6.21
C MET A 173 3.26 -8.30 -7.25
N ILE A 174 4.15 -7.33 -7.12
CA ILE A 174 4.35 -6.26 -8.12
C ILE A 174 4.78 -6.85 -9.46
N CYS A 175 5.69 -7.81 -9.47
CA CYS A 175 6.11 -8.51 -10.68
C CYS A 175 4.93 -9.24 -11.34
N ILE A 176 4.12 -9.98 -10.56
CA ILE A 176 2.93 -10.68 -11.06
C ILE A 176 1.94 -9.69 -11.70
N GLU A 177 1.75 -8.52 -11.09
CA GLU A 177 0.84 -7.51 -11.67
C GLU A 177 1.39 -6.87 -12.93
N SER A 178 2.72 -6.68 -13.03
CA SER A 178 3.36 -6.10 -14.21
C SER A 178 3.28 -6.98 -15.46
N LEU A 179 2.99 -8.27 -15.30
CA LEU A 179 2.74 -9.18 -16.43
C LEU A 179 1.41 -8.87 -17.16
N GLU A 180 0.49 -8.14 -16.51
CA GLU A 180 -0.84 -7.80 -17.06
C GLU A 180 -1.66 -9.01 -17.54
N LYS A 181 -1.28 -10.22 -17.06
CA LYS A 181 -1.93 -11.51 -17.37
C LYS A 181 -2.71 -12.02 -16.17
N GLU A 182 -3.84 -12.67 -16.39
CA GLU A 182 -4.58 -13.40 -15.34
C GLU A 182 -3.89 -14.73 -15.00
N THR A 183 -3.46 -15.43 -16.06
CA THR A 183 -2.68 -16.68 -15.96
C THR A 183 -1.28 -16.41 -16.50
N PHE A 184 -0.27 -16.92 -15.81
CA PHE A 184 1.13 -16.73 -16.15
C PHE A 184 1.95 -17.96 -15.79
N SER A 185 3.06 -18.16 -16.50
CA SER A 185 4.03 -19.21 -16.20
C SER A 185 5.11 -18.72 -15.25
N LEU A 186 5.81 -19.67 -14.65
CA LEU A 186 7.01 -19.41 -13.86
C LEU A 186 8.09 -18.69 -14.72
N ASN A 187 8.18 -19.03 -16.02
CA ASN A 187 9.13 -18.38 -16.93
C ASN A 187 8.78 -16.92 -17.18
N ASP A 188 7.49 -16.57 -17.36
CA ASP A 188 7.06 -15.17 -17.45
C ASP A 188 7.55 -14.37 -16.22
N LEU A 189 7.47 -14.96 -15.03
CA LEU A 189 7.86 -14.26 -13.82
C LEU A 189 9.38 -14.12 -13.67
N TYR A 190 10.17 -15.01 -14.28
CA TYR A 190 11.63 -14.88 -14.31
C TYR A 190 12.12 -13.67 -15.10
N GLU A 191 11.31 -13.06 -15.95
CA GLU A 191 11.63 -11.78 -16.58
C GLU A 191 11.87 -10.66 -15.55
N CYS A 192 11.33 -10.80 -14.33
CA CYS A 192 11.58 -9.88 -13.23
C CYS A 192 12.88 -10.16 -12.45
N GLU A 193 13.66 -11.18 -12.81
CA GLU A 193 14.85 -11.60 -12.07
C GLU A 193 15.84 -10.46 -11.87
N ASP A 194 16.17 -9.72 -12.93
CA ASP A 194 17.15 -8.62 -12.86
C ASP A 194 16.68 -7.45 -12.00
N ARG A 195 15.36 -7.16 -12.00
CA ARG A 195 14.79 -6.18 -11.09
C ARG A 195 14.96 -6.63 -9.64
N LEU A 196 14.63 -7.88 -9.34
CA LEU A 196 14.73 -8.44 -7.98
C LEU A 196 16.17 -8.56 -7.52
N LYS A 197 17.14 -8.90 -8.40
CA LYS A 197 18.57 -8.86 -8.10
C LYS A 197 19.04 -7.47 -7.66
N ARG A 198 18.59 -6.41 -8.35
CA ARG A 198 18.92 -5.03 -7.96
C ARG A 198 18.33 -4.63 -6.61
N LEU A 199 17.13 -5.10 -6.28
CA LEU A 199 16.46 -4.82 -5.00
C LEU A 199 17.10 -5.61 -3.85
N TYR A 200 17.61 -6.82 -4.13
CA TYR A 200 18.13 -7.76 -3.13
C TYR A 200 19.52 -8.28 -3.52
N PRO A 201 20.55 -7.42 -3.60
CA PRO A 201 21.86 -7.79 -4.13
C PRO A 201 22.57 -8.87 -3.32
N GLY A 202 22.21 -9.05 -2.05
CA GLY A 202 22.73 -10.12 -1.20
C GLY A 202 22.14 -11.51 -1.48
N ASN A 203 21.12 -11.63 -2.35
CA ASN A 203 20.50 -12.93 -2.65
C ASN A 203 21.06 -13.51 -3.95
N GLN A 204 21.83 -14.60 -3.85
CA GLN A 204 22.42 -15.30 -4.99
C GLN A 204 21.46 -16.29 -5.68
N HIS A 205 20.29 -16.57 -5.09
CA HIS A 205 19.34 -17.59 -5.55
C HIS A 205 17.95 -17.00 -5.83
N VAL A 206 17.89 -15.93 -6.63
CA VAL A 206 16.68 -15.14 -6.87
C VAL A 206 15.53 -16.01 -7.43
N ARG A 207 15.80 -16.90 -8.40
CA ARG A 207 14.78 -17.81 -8.96
C ARG A 207 14.20 -18.76 -7.91
N ALA A 208 15.05 -19.32 -7.04
CA ALA A 208 14.57 -20.14 -5.93
C ALA A 208 13.72 -19.32 -4.95
N LYS A 209 14.13 -18.08 -4.69
CA LYS A 209 13.36 -17.16 -3.84
C LYS A 209 12.01 -16.80 -4.46
N ILE A 210 11.93 -16.55 -5.77
CA ILE A 210 10.65 -16.34 -6.49
C ILE A 210 9.74 -17.55 -6.28
N ARG A 211 10.20 -18.77 -6.51
CA ARG A 211 9.38 -20.00 -6.29
C ARG A 211 8.89 -20.11 -4.86
N GLN A 212 9.74 -19.80 -3.87
CA GLN A 212 9.34 -19.78 -2.47
C GLN A 212 8.21 -18.76 -2.21
N GLN A 213 8.31 -17.55 -2.79
CA GLN A 213 7.24 -16.56 -2.62
C GLN A 213 5.94 -16.98 -3.31
N LEU A 214 6.01 -17.61 -4.49
CA LEU A 214 4.82 -18.14 -5.16
C LEU A 214 4.11 -19.21 -4.32
N GLN A 215 4.86 -20.06 -3.61
CA GLN A 215 4.26 -21.02 -2.66
C GLN A 215 3.52 -20.29 -1.53
N VAL A 216 4.16 -19.28 -0.91
CA VAL A 216 3.51 -18.49 0.15
C VAL A 216 2.24 -17.79 -0.37
N LEU A 217 2.29 -17.21 -1.55
CA LEU A 217 1.14 -16.53 -2.17
C LEU A 217 0.01 -17.51 -2.49
N ARG A 218 0.33 -18.70 -2.98
CA ARG A 218 -0.63 -19.80 -3.22
C ARG A 218 -1.27 -20.26 -1.90
N ASP A 219 -0.45 -20.55 -0.89
CA ASP A 219 -0.91 -21.09 0.39
C ASP A 219 -1.80 -20.10 1.17
N ASN A 220 -1.71 -18.80 0.83
CA ASN A 220 -2.58 -17.75 1.36
C ASN A 220 -3.69 -17.33 0.38
N GLY A 221 -3.96 -18.11 -0.66
CA GLY A 221 -5.08 -17.90 -1.57
C GLY A 221 -4.94 -16.73 -2.55
N TYR A 222 -3.77 -16.09 -2.65
CA TYR A 222 -3.51 -15.04 -3.64
C TYR A 222 -3.35 -15.61 -5.05
N LEU A 223 -2.85 -16.83 -5.16
CA LEU A 223 -2.65 -17.55 -6.41
C LEU A 223 -3.29 -18.94 -6.35
N VAL A 224 -3.68 -19.43 -7.52
CA VAL A 224 -3.99 -20.85 -7.76
C VAL A 224 -2.90 -21.45 -8.62
N PHE A 225 -2.32 -22.57 -8.21
CA PHE A 225 -1.39 -23.35 -9.01
C PHE A 225 -2.17 -24.29 -9.95
N LEU A 226 -1.90 -24.23 -11.25
CA LEU A 226 -2.62 -24.98 -12.28
C LEU A 226 -1.85 -26.26 -12.74
N GLY A 227 -0.66 -26.49 -12.19
CA GLY A 227 0.25 -27.54 -12.66
C GLY A 227 1.31 -27.00 -13.63
N ASN A 228 2.35 -27.78 -13.89
CA ASN A 228 3.40 -27.52 -14.89
C ASN A 228 4.03 -26.10 -14.82
N GLY A 229 4.10 -25.49 -13.63
CA GLY A 229 4.65 -24.15 -13.46
C GLY A 229 3.70 -23.00 -13.87
N GLU A 230 2.42 -23.30 -14.09
CA GLU A 230 1.39 -22.33 -14.40
C GLU A 230 0.64 -21.87 -13.15
N TYR A 231 0.32 -20.57 -13.07
CA TYR A 231 -0.37 -19.93 -11.97
C TYR A 231 -1.48 -19.01 -12.48
N ARG A 232 -2.55 -18.88 -11.70
CA ARG A 232 -3.64 -17.94 -11.94
C ARG A 232 -3.84 -17.05 -10.70
N LYS A 233 -4.10 -15.76 -10.91
CA LYS A 233 -4.52 -14.85 -9.85
C LYS A 233 -5.90 -15.27 -9.34
N SER A 234 -6.05 -15.49 -8.03
CA SER A 234 -7.33 -15.91 -7.43
C SER A 234 -8.12 -14.74 -6.86
N ILE A 235 -7.42 -13.67 -6.48
CA ILE A 235 -8.05 -12.47 -5.96
C ILE A 235 -8.35 -11.57 -7.16
N GLN A 236 -9.58 -11.67 -7.69
CA GLN A 236 -10.07 -10.70 -8.65
C GLN A 236 -10.43 -9.40 -7.92
N PRO A 237 -10.09 -8.22 -8.47
CA PRO A 237 -10.72 -6.99 -8.02
C PRO A 237 -12.22 -7.16 -8.25
N ILE A 238 -13.02 -7.05 -7.20
CA ILE A 238 -14.48 -6.92 -7.35
C ILE A 238 -14.70 -5.66 -8.17
N ASN A 239 -15.24 -5.84 -9.39
CA ASN A 239 -15.58 -4.75 -10.32
C ASN A 239 -16.54 -3.75 -9.68
#